data_7a076089e97638b5641b421b32142c88
#
_entry.id   7a076089e97638b5641b421b32142c88
#
_cell.length_a   1.000
_cell.length_b   1.000
_cell.length_c   1.000
_cell.angle_alpha   90.00
_cell.angle_beta   90.00
_cell.angle_gamma   90.00
#
_symmetry.space_group_name_H-M   'P 1'
#
loop_
_entity.id
_entity.type
_entity.pdbx_description
1 polymer ?
#
loop_
_entity_poly.entity_id
_entity_poly.type
_entity_poly.pdbx_seq_one_letter_code
_entity_poly.pdbx_strand_id
1 'polypeptide(L)'
;FRSKLRKALFNYCQYSSRYQRYLDGENPNTFNPAFSNGSIMDIGFYCLASAVALWGEPASVTASASLLDSGVDAHGTVVMRYGDADVTLLHSKVSDSAIPSEIQGEAGTLVIEKISECQRITFIPRGGKAQDLSQPQHINTMLYEAETFAHLVEGREVNHPGLTTSRITAKLLTDIRAQTGVKFP
;
A
#
# COMPACT_ATOMS: atom_id res chain seq x y z
N PHE A 1 13.85 1.12 -16.91
CA PHE A 1 13.33 2.50 -16.73
C PHE A 1 14.40 3.30 -15.98
N ARG A 2 15.22 4.08 -16.69
CA ARG A 2 16.29 4.90 -16.08
C ARG A 2 15.84 6.38 -15.88
N SER A 3 14.55 6.64 -15.79
CA SER A 3 14.03 7.96 -15.51
C SER A 3 14.15 8.25 -14.01
N LYS A 4 14.59 9.45 -13.65
CA LYS A 4 14.64 9.87 -12.25
C LYS A 4 13.21 9.94 -11.71
N LEU A 5 12.91 9.20 -10.63
CA LEU A 5 11.67 9.31 -9.89
C LEU A 5 11.54 10.75 -9.36
N ARG A 6 10.34 11.32 -9.46
CA ARG A 6 10.03 12.66 -8.91
C ARG A 6 8.92 12.61 -7.89
N LYS A 7 7.84 11.91 -8.22
CA LYS A 7 6.70 11.71 -7.31
C LYS A 7 6.08 10.33 -7.55
N ALA A 8 5.43 9.80 -6.54
CA ALA A 8 4.48 8.71 -6.72
C ALA A 8 3.25 8.97 -5.85
N LEU A 9 2.12 8.48 -6.31
CA LEU A 9 0.86 8.43 -5.58
C LEU A 9 0.37 6.98 -5.59
N PHE A 10 0.31 6.35 -4.43
CA PHE A 10 -0.30 5.05 -4.27
C PHE A 10 -1.61 5.20 -3.51
N ASN A 11 -2.66 4.63 -4.06
CA ASN A 11 -4.01 4.85 -3.60
C ASN A 11 -4.75 3.53 -3.43
N TYR A 12 -5.22 3.28 -2.21
CA TYR A 12 -6.15 2.21 -1.91
C TYR A 12 -7.22 2.73 -0.95
N CYS A 13 -8.28 3.26 -1.53
CA CYS A 13 -9.46 3.69 -0.79
C CYS A 13 -10.63 2.84 -1.26
N GLN A 14 -11.23 2.12 -0.34
CA GLN A 14 -12.35 1.23 -0.59
C GLN A 14 -13.31 1.24 0.60
N TYR A 15 -14.55 1.63 0.34
CA TYR A 15 -15.60 1.57 1.35
C TYR A 15 -15.79 0.13 1.85
N SER A 16 -15.53 -0.08 3.12
CA SER A 16 -15.64 -1.41 3.73
C SER A 16 -17.09 -1.88 3.81
N SER A 17 -17.37 -3.08 3.34
CA SER A 17 -18.69 -3.71 3.52
C SER A 17 -19.10 -3.87 4.99
N ARG A 18 -18.16 -3.73 5.93
CA ARG A 18 -18.40 -3.79 7.38
C ARG A 18 -18.59 -2.43 8.03
N TYR A 19 -18.42 -1.33 7.27
CA TYR A 19 -18.48 0.00 7.87
C TYR A 19 -19.91 0.36 8.29
N GLN A 20 -20.94 -0.05 7.53
CA GLN A 20 -22.33 0.16 7.94
C GLN A 20 -22.64 -0.53 9.27
N ARG A 21 -22.17 -1.77 9.46
CA ARG A 21 -22.36 -2.49 10.74
C ARG A 21 -21.69 -1.78 11.91
N TYR A 22 -20.53 -1.15 11.67
CA TYR A 22 -19.88 -0.32 12.67
C TYR A 22 -20.74 0.92 13.02
N LEU A 23 -21.31 1.60 12.02
CA LEU A 23 -22.21 2.76 12.23
C LEU A 23 -23.49 2.36 12.96
N ASP A 24 -23.97 1.14 12.78
CA ASP A 24 -25.14 0.58 13.47
C ASP A 24 -24.83 0.14 14.93
N GLY A 25 -23.59 0.40 15.41
CA GLY A 25 -23.18 0.10 16.77
C GLY A 25 -22.63 -1.32 16.98
N GLU A 26 -22.44 -2.10 15.91
CA GLU A 26 -21.75 -3.38 16.01
C GLU A 26 -20.22 -3.17 16.14
N ASN A 27 -19.51 -4.21 16.57
CA ASN A 27 -18.05 -4.17 16.72
C ASN A 27 -17.35 -5.16 15.77
N PRO A 28 -17.39 -4.92 14.45
CA PRO A 28 -16.75 -5.81 13.49
C PRO A 28 -15.22 -5.77 13.63
N ASN A 29 -14.57 -6.92 13.47
CA ASN A 29 -13.12 -7.08 13.65
C ASN A 29 -12.29 -6.05 12.86
N THR A 30 -12.76 -5.65 11.68
CA THR A 30 -12.11 -4.65 10.80
C THR A 30 -11.92 -3.28 11.46
N PHE A 31 -12.80 -2.91 12.41
CA PHE A 31 -12.79 -1.64 13.12
C PHE A 31 -12.58 -1.78 14.63
N ASN A 32 -12.13 -2.97 15.06
CA ASN A 32 -11.86 -3.27 16.46
C ASN A 32 -10.35 -3.34 16.72
N PRO A 33 -9.78 -2.49 17.59
CA PRO A 33 -8.35 -2.45 17.88
C PRO A 33 -7.81 -3.76 18.48
N ALA A 34 -8.64 -4.58 19.12
CA ALA A 34 -8.22 -5.89 19.64
C ALA A 34 -7.74 -6.86 18.55
N PHE A 35 -8.11 -6.62 17.28
CA PHE A 35 -7.65 -7.39 16.13
C PHE A 35 -6.51 -6.70 15.36
N SER A 36 -5.89 -5.67 15.94
CA SER A 36 -4.79 -4.90 15.30
C SER A 36 -5.14 -4.45 13.88
N ASN A 37 -6.36 -3.98 13.67
CA ASN A 37 -6.91 -3.62 12.37
C ASN A 37 -7.07 -2.09 12.22
N GLY A 38 -7.63 -1.63 11.13
CA GLY A 38 -7.78 -0.24 10.73
C GLY A 38 -7.39 -0.05 9.28
N SER A 39 -7.46 1.17 8.77
CA SER A 39 -7.22 1.45 7.36
C SER A 39 -5.74 1.23 6.98
N ILE A 40 -4.79 1.75 7.77
CA ILE A 40 -3.36 1.60 7.47
C ILE A 40 -2.89 0.14 7.54
N MET A 41 -3.39 -0.61 8.52
CA MET A 41 -2.97 -1.99 8.76
C MET A 41 -3.54 -2.98 7.74
N ASP A 42 -4.73 -2.71 7.21
CA ASP A 42 -5.41 -3.61 6.28
C ASP A 42 -5.11 -3.23 4.81
N ILE A 43 -5.55 -2.08 4.36
CA ILE A 43 -5.44 -1.69 2.95
C ILE A 43 -4.30 -0.72 2.67
N GLY A 44 -3.95 0.17 3.58
CA GLY A 44 -2.78 1.05 3.45
C GLY A 44 -1.46 0.27 3.39
N PHE A 45 -1.43 -0.92 4.00
CA PHE A 45 -0.32 -1.86 3.92
C PHE A 45 0.10 -2.14 2.47
N TYR A 46 -0.84 -2.34 1.54
CA TYR A 46 -0.52 -2.62 0.13
C TYR A 46 0.23 -1.47 -0.52
N CYS A 47 -0.19 -0.23 -0.27
CA CYS A 47 0.50 0.95 -0.76
C CYS A 47 1.91 1.07 -0.17
N LEU A 48 2.04 0.86 1.14
CA LEU A 48 3.31 0.93 1.86
C LEU A 48 4.29 -0.15 1.41
N ALA A 49 3.85 -1.40 1.36
CA ALA A 49 4.66 -2.54 0.95
C ALA A 49 5.13 -2.40 -0.50
N SER A 50 4.27 -1.89 -1.41
CA SER A 50 4.64 -1.60 -2.80
C SER A 50 5.73 -0.54 -2.89
N ALA A 51 5.64 0.55 -2.12
CA ALA A 51 6.66 1.59 -2.10
C ALA A 51 8.00 1.05 -1.58
N VAL A 52 7.97 0.27 -0.50
CA VAL A 52 9.18 -0.37 0.07
C VAL A 52 9.77 -1.39 -0.88
N ALA A 53 8.96 -2.19 -1.57
CA ALA A 53 9.44 -3.15 -2.55
C ALA A 53 10.17 -2.49 -3.73
N LEU A 54 9.70 -1.31 -4.15
CA LEU A 54 10.27 -0.57 -5.28
C LEU A 54 11.52 0.24 -4.91
N TRP A 55 11.57 0.86 -3.71
CA TRP A 55 12.59 1.84 -3.37
C TRP A 55 13.28 1.60 -2.02
N GLY A 56 12.90 0.56 -1.29
CA GLY A 56 13.49 0.25 0.02
C GLY A 56 12.99 1.15 1.16
N GLU A 57 13.81 1.33 2.18
CA GLU A 57 13.50 2.16 3.34
C GLU A 57 13.58 3.65 2.97
N PRO A 58 12.55 4.47 3.27
CA PRO A 58 12.59 5.91 3.01
C PRO A 58 13.51 6.63 4.01
N ALA A 59 14.01 7.79 3.63
CA ALA A 59 14.77 8.67 4.53
C ALA A 59 13.93 9.23 5.68
N SER A 60 12.61 9.44 5.44
CA SER A 60 11.66 9.84 6.46
C SER A 60 10.23 9.48 6.05
N VAL A 61 9.37 9.36 7.05
CA VAL A 61 7.92 9.14 6.90
C VAL A 61 7.17 10.15 7.76
N THR A 62 6.11 10.73 7.19
CA THR A 62 5.17 11.60 7.89
C THR A 62 3.76 11.10 7.61
N ALA A 63 2.92 10.99 8.63
CA ALA A 63 1.59 10.43 8.50
C ALA A 63 0.54 11.25 9.26
N SER A 64 -0.66 11.28 8.71
CA SER A 64 -1.87 11.78 9.36
C SER A 64 -3.02 10.81 9.13
N ALA A 65 -3.94 10.71 10.08
CA ALA A 65 -5.12 9.88 9.97
C ALA A 65 -6.31 10.48 10.73
N SER A 66 -7.51 10.11 10.31
CA SER A 66 -8.75 10.31 11.08
C SER A 66 -9.09 9.02 11.80
N LEU A 67 -9.22 9.09 13.12
CA LEU A 67 -9.59 7.94 13.94
C LEU A 67 -11.11 7.84 14.09
N LEU A 68 -11.59 6.61 14.15
CA LEU A 68 -12.96 6.28 14.59
C LEU A 68 -13.04 6.28 16.12
N ASP A 69 -14.24 6.30 16.67
CA ASP A 69 -14.47 6.21 18.12
C ASP A 69 -13.89 4.92 18.73
N SER A 70 -13.73 3.87 17.94
CA SER A 70 -13.06 2.63 18.34
C SER A 70 -11.55 2.77 18.52
N GLY A 71 -10.93 3.87 18.05
CA GLY A 71 -9.50 4.14 18.14
C GLY A 71 -8.68 3.63 16.95
N VAL A 72 -9.28 2.93 15.97
CA VAL A 72 -8.60 2.59 14.72
C VAL A 72 -8.77 3.71 13.69
N ASP A 73 -7.87 3.77 12.72
CA ASP A 73 -7.95 4.75 11.64
C ASP A 73 -9.01 4.39 10.59
N ALA A 74 -9.88 5.35 10.27
CA ALA A 74 -10.84 5.28 9.18
C ALA A 74 -10.17 5.44 7.82
N HIS A 75 -9.32 6.45 7.74
CA HIS A 75 -8.52 6.81 6.56
C HIS A 75 -7.27 7.59 6.97
N GLY A 76 -6.33 7.70 6.05
CA GLY A 76 -5.13 8.49 6.29
C GLY A 76 -4.33 8.76 5.03
N THR A 77 -3.29 9.56 5.25
CA THR A 77 -2.29 9.92 4.23
C THR A 77 -0.91 9.75 4.83
N VAL A 78 -0.03 9.12 4.05
CA VAL A 78 1.38 8.95 4.42
C VAL A 78 2.25 9.57 3.33
N VAL A 79 3.26 10.34 3.72
CA VAL A 79 4.28 10.87 2.81
C VAL A 79 5.63 10.26 3.16
N MET A 80 6.24 9.58 2.21
CA MET A 80 7.55 8.94 2.33
C MET A 80 8.57 9.69 1.48
N ARG A 81 9.75 10.01 2.04
CA ARG A 81 10.80 10.74 1.34
C ARG A 81 11.89 9.80 0.84
N TYR A 82 12.19 9.86 -0.45
CA TYR A 82 13.24 9.10 -1.11
C TYR A 82 14.18 10.05 -1.87
N GLY A 83 15.18 10.61 -1.17
CA GLY A 83 16.07 11.64 -1.74
C GLY A 83 15.26 12.86 -2.20
N ASP A 84 15.25 13.12 -3.52
CA ASP A 84 14.52 14.23 -4.13
C ASP A 84 13.05 13.91 -4.47
N ALA A 85 12.59 12.70 -4.17
CA ALA A 85 11.25 12.23 -4.53
C ALA A 85 10.35 12.06 -3.33
N ASP A 86 9.08 12.40 -3.50
CA ASP A 86 8.00 12.13 -2.54
C ASP A 86 7.10 11.01 -3.04
N VAL A 87 6.82 10.05 -2.16
CA VAL A 87 5.82 9.00 -2.38
C VAL A 87 4.68 9.23 -1.40
N THR A 88 3.49 9.54 -1.94
CA THR A 88 2.28 9.77 -1.15
C THR A 88 1.40 8.53 -1.20
N LEU A 89 0.97 8.07 -0.03
CA LEU A 89 0.04 6.95 0.10
C LEU A 89 -1.30 7.49 0.59
N LEU A 90 -2.39 7.11 -0.08
CA LEU A 90 -3.76 7.38 0.34
C LEU A 90 -4.43 6.05 0.68
N HIS A 91 -5.07 5.98 1.83
CA HIS A 91 -5.84 4.80 2.25
C HIS A 91 -7.12 5.19 2.97
N SER A 92 -8.21 4.47 2.71
CA SER A 92 -9.50 4.70 3.36
C SER A 92 -10.34 3.43 3.36
N LYS A 93 -10.98 3.14 4.50
CA LYS A 93 -11.99 2.08 4.64
C LYS A 93 -13.41 2.63 4.72
N VAL A 94 -13.55 3.94 4.65
CA VAL A 94 -14.83 4.65 4.81
C VAL A 94 -15.20 5.50 3.59
N SER A 95 -14.41 5.39 2.52
CA SER A 95 -14.67 6.04 1.24
C SER A 95 -13.99 5.29 0.11
N ASP A 96 -14.54 5.42 -1.10
CA ASP A 96 -13.93 4.92 -2.34
C ASP A 96 -13.09 5.98 -3.02
N SER A 97 -12.18 5.55 -3.90
CA SER A 97 -11.44 6.43 -4.79
C SER A 97 -11.53 5.94 -6.23
N ALA A 98 -11.71 6.87 -7.15
CA ALA A 98 -11.75 6.61 -8.59
C ALA A 98 -10.39 6.87 -9.29
N ILE A 99 -9.38 7.40 -8.58
CA ILE A 99 -8.08 7.66 -9.18
C ILE A 99 -7.16 6.44 -9.07
N PRO A 100 -6.41 6.09 -10.14
CA PRO A 100 -5.41 5.05 -10.08
C PRO A 100 -4.18 5.48 -9.27
N SER A 101 -3.31 4.52 -8.96
CA SER A 101 -1.96 4.82 -8.48
C SER A 101 -1.07 5.24 -9.65
N GLU A 102 -0.03 6.06 -9.38
CA GLU A 102 0.91 6.46 -10.43
C GLU A 102 2.32 6.70 -9.91
N ILE A 103 3.29 6.53 -10.80
CA ILE A 103 4.71 6.85 -10.58
C ILE A 103 5.13 7.87 -11.65
N GLN A 104 5.53 9.06 -11.20
CA GLN A 104 5.89 10.18 -12.05
C GLN A 104 7.42 10.31 -12.15
N GLY A 105 7.94 10.19 -13.35
CA GLY A 105 9.35 10.39 -13.66
C GLY A 105 9.56 11.48 -14.72
N GLU A 106 10.81 11.84 -14.95
CA GLU A 106 11.15 12.86 -15.96
C GLU A 106 10.80 12.43 -17.40
N ALA A 107 10.82 11.13 -17.70
CA ALA A 107 10.52 10.59 -19.03
C ALA A 107 9.02 10.31 -19.26
N GLY A 108 8.20 10.31 -18.21
CA GLY A 108 6.77 9.99 -18.31
C GLY A 108 6.20 9.47 -17.00
N THR A 109 4.98 8.99 -17.07
CA THR A 109 4.20 8.50 -15.91
C THR A 109 3.81 7.04 -16.14
N LEU A 110 3.98 6.21 -15.08
CA LEU A 110 3.35 4.90 -14.99
C LEU A 110 2.03 5.06 -14.24
N VAL A 111 0.95 4.57 -14.83
CA VAL A 111 -0.38 4.48 -14.21
C VAL A 111 -0.63 3.02 -13.84
N ILE A 112 -1.03 2.77 -12.60
CA ILE A 112 -1.20 1.42 -12.03
C ILE A 112 -2.63 1.30 -11.53
N GLU A 113 -3.43 0.47 -12.16
CA GLU A 113 -4.78 0.16 -11.70
C GLU A 113 -4.73 -0.91 -10.62
N LYS A 114 -5.47 -0.69 -9.52
CA LYS A 114 -5.53 -1.56 -8.33
C LYS A 114 -4.14 -1.94 -7.81
N ILE A 115 -3.54 -1.05 -7.06
CA ILE A 115 -2.19 -1.23 -6.50
C ILE A 115 -1.98 -2.55 -5.75
N SER A 116 -3.04 -3.10 -5.13
CA SER A 116 -2.99 -4.40 -4.45
C SER A 116 -2.82 -5.60 -5.37
N GLU A 117 -3.15 -5.46 -6.66
CA GLU A 117 -3.13 -6.56 -7.64
C GLU A 117 -2.34 -6.20 -8.89
N CYS A 118 -2.07 -4.91 -9.14
CA CYS A 118 -1.40 -4.40 -10.36
C CYS A 118 -2.04 -4.93 -11.65
N GLN A 119 -3.38 -4.91 -11.73
CA GLN A 119 -4.14 -5.53 -12.82
C GLN A 119 -3.79 -4.95 -14.19
N ARG A 120 -3.54 -3.63 -14.24
CA ARG A 120 -3.12 -2.95 -15.45
C ARG A 120 -2.04 -1.94 -15.16
N ILE A 121 -1.01 -1.92 -16.02
CA ILE A 121 0.09 -0.97 -15.94
C ILE A 121 0.23 -0.29 -17.29
N THR A 122 0.06 1.03 -17.32
CA THR A 122 0.19 1.83 -18.54
C THR A 122 1.33 2.83 -18.37
N PHE A 123 2.27 2.85 -19.29
CA PHE A 123 3.29 3.88 -19.37
C PHE A 123 2.86 4.97 -20.35
N ILE A 124 2.86 6.21 -19.89
CA ILE A 124 2.57 7.41 -20.68
C ILE A 124 3.87 8.20 -20.83
N PRO A 125 4.64 8.02 -21.91
CA PRO A 125 5.87 8.77 -22.14
C PRO A 125 5.57 10.26 -22.39
N ARG A 126 6.48 11.13 -21.99
CA ARG A 126 6.36 12.56 -22.25
C ARG A 126 6.34 12.83 -23.76
N GLY A 127 5.26 13.40 -24.27
CA GLY A 127 5.09 13.68 -25.69
C GLY A 127 4.86 12.46 -26.59
N GLY A 128 4.64 11.27 -26.02
CA GLY A 128 4.41 10.03 -26.76
C GLY A 128 3.03 9.42 -26.51
N LYS A 129 2.79 8.28 -27.15
CA LYS A 129 1.55 7.50 -26.97
C LYS A 129 1.66 6.58 -25.78
N ALA A 130 0.53 6.39 -25.10
CA ALA A 130 0.42 5.42 -24.00
C ALA A 130 0.76 3.99 -24.48
N GLN A 131 1.45 3.24 -23.64
CA GLN A 131 1.90 1.87 -23.86
C GLN A 131 1.38 0.98 -22.74
N ASP A 132 0.74 -0.11 -23.08
CA ASP A 132 0.34 -1.14 -22.09
C ASP A 132 1.56 -1.99 -21.74
N LEU A 133 1.91 -2.02 -20.45
CA LEU A 133 3.00 -2.81 -19.89
C LEU A 133 2.50 -3.95 -19.01
N SER A 134 1.19 -4.19 -18.99
CA SER A 134 0.58 -5.24 -18.18
C SER A 134 1.16 -6.61 -18.53
N GLN A 135 1.32 -7.45 -17.51
CA GLN A 135 1.74 -8.84 -17.68
C GLN A 135 0.57 -9.77 -17.38
N PRO A 136 0.43 -10.89 -18.08
CA PRO A 136 -0.55 -11.90 -17.70
C PRO A 136 -0.33 -12.36 -16.26
N GLN A 137 -1.43 -12.45 -15.51
CA GLN A 137 -1.42 -12.93 -14.12
C GLN A 137 -2.28 -14.19 -14.00
N HIS A 138 -1.96 -15.01 -13.00
CA HIS A 138 -2.82 -16.13 -12.64
C HIS A 138 -4.17 -15.61 -12.12
N ILE A 139 -5.26 -16.31 -12.42
CA ILE A 139 -6.61 -15.91 -11.99
C ILE A 139 -6.73 -15.79 -10.46
N ASN A 140 -5.98 -16.62 -9.74
CA ASN A 140 -5.83 -16.52 -8.29
C ASN A 140 -4.41 -15.99 -7.98
N THR A 141 -4.30 -14.70 -7.67
CA THR A 141 -3.01 -14.05 -7.39
C THR A 141 -2.37 -14.50 -6.07
N MET A 142 -3.15 -15.11 -5.15
CA MET A 142 -2.63 -15.73 -3.91
C MET A 142 -1.68 -16.90 -4.18
N LEU A 143 -1.71 -17.46 -5.40
CA LEU A 143 -0.79 -18.52 -5.82
C LEU A 143 0.67 -18.09 -5.70
N TYR A 144 1.00 -16.85 -6.09
CA TYR A 144 2.38 -16.34 -6.07
C TYR A 144 2.98 -16.31 -4.67
N GLU A 145 2.21 -15.88 -3.68
CA GLU A 145 2.69 -15.88 -2.29
C GLU A 145 2.78 -17.29 -1.72
N ALA A 146 1.82 -18.16 -2.04
CA ALA A 146 1.81 -19.55 -1.59
C ALA A 146 3.02 -20.33 -2.14
N GLU A 147 3.35 -20.16 -3.43
CA GLU A 147 4.53 -20.76 -4.05
C GLU A 147 5.82 -20.25 -3.42
N THR A 148 5.94 -18.91 -3.24
CA THR A 148 7.10 -18.30 -2.60
C THR A 148 7.29 -18.83 -1.18
N PHE A 149 6.22 -18.91 -0.41
CA PHE A 149 6.26 -19.44 0.96
C PHE A 149 6.66 -20.92 0.98
N ALA A 150 6.12 -21.74 0.08
CA ALA A 150 6.50 -23.15 -0.04
C ALA A 150 8.00 -23.31 -0.34
N HIS A 151 8.55 -22.51 -1.26
CA HIS A 151 9.97 -22.52 -1.58
C HIS A 151 10.86 -22.15 -0.39
N LEU A 152 10.43 -21.17 0.43
CA LEU A 152 11.13 -20.81 1.66
C LEU A 152 11.10 -21.95 2.69
N VAL A 153 9.95 -22.58 2.91
CA VAL A 153 9.78 -23.70 3.85
C VAL A 153 10.61 -24.91 3.44
N GLU A 154 10.67 -25.20 2.15
CA GLU A 154 11.44 -26.33 1.59
C GLU A 154 12.95 -26.05 1.46
N GLY A 155 13.38 -24.84 1.85
CA GLY A 155 14.79 -24.44 1.76
C GLY A 155 15.33 -24.26 0.33
N ARG A 156 14.45 -24.19 -0.66
CA ARG A 156 14.83 -23.90 -2.05
C ARG A 156 15.26 -22.44 -2.25
N GLU A 157 14.76 -21.55 -1.41
CA GLU A 157 15.13 -20.14 -1.38
C GLU A 157 15.42 -19.73 0.06
N VAL A 158 16.61 -19.21 0.35
CA VAL A 158 17.06 -18.91 1.71
C VAL A 158 17.04 -17.39 2.00
N ASN A 159 17.16 -16.56 0.96
CA ASN A 159 17.28 -15.10 1.07
C ASN A 159 16.30 -14.39 0.13
N HIS A 160 15.00 -14.60 0.33
CA HIS A 160 13.98 -13.94 -0.45
C HIS A 160 13.92 -12.44 -0.11
N PRO A 161 13.96 -11.53 -1.13
CA PRO A 161 13.94 -10.08 -0.91
C PRO A 161 12.69 -9.60 -0.16
N GLY A 162 11.57 -10.32 -0.25
CA GLY A 162 10.35 -10.06 0.48
C GLY A 162 10.51 -10.06 1.99
N LEU A 163 11.47 -10.82 2.57
CA LEU A 163 11.74 -10.82 4.01
C LEU A 163 12.25 -9.45 4.48
N THR A 164 13.15 -8.84 3.71
CA THR A 164 13.66 -7.49 3.99
C THR A 164 12.55 -6.45 3.83
N THR A 165 11.77 -6.52 2.74
CA THR A 165 10.62 -5.66 2.50
C THR A 165 9.62 -5.75 3.65
N SER A 166 9.26 -6.95 4.10
CA SER A 166 8.32 -7.16 5.21
C SER A 166 8.82 -6.55 6.51
N ARG A 167 10.11 -6.69 6.83
CA ARG A 167 10.70 -6.11 8.05
C ARG A 167 10.67 -4.58 8.03
N ILE A 168 11.04 -3.96 6.91
CA ILE A 168 10.99 -2.50 6.74
C ILE A 168 9.55 -2.02 6.84
N THR A 169 8.61 -2.69 6.15
CA THR A 169 7.19 -2.34 6.17
C THR A 169 6.61 -2.41 7.59
N ALA A 170 6.92 -3.47 8.36
CA ALA A 170 6.46 -3.61 9.75
C ALA A 170 7.00 -2.48 10.66
N LYS A 171 8.27 -2.10 10.51
CA LYS A 171 8.85 -0.96 11.21
C LYS A 171 8.11 0.34 10.88
N LEU A 172 7.91 0.61 9.58
CA LEU A 172 7.22 1.83 9.12
C LEU A 172 5.76 1.88 9.59
N LEU A 173 5.04 0.75 9.60
CA LEU A 173 3.69 0.68 10.17
C LEU A 173 3.67 1.07 11.65
N THR A 174 4.69 0.66 12.41
CA THR A 174 4.83 1.04 13.82
C THR A 174 5.06 2.55 13.95
N ASP A 175 5.94 3.12 13.13
CA ASP A 175 6.25 4.56 13.13
C ASP A 175 5.03 5.40 12.70
N ILE A 176 4.30 4.96 11.67
CA ILE A 176 3.07 5.60 11.19
C ILE A 176 1.99 5.59 12.29
N ARG A 177 1.76 4.46 12.95
CA ARG A 177 0.79 4.35 14.04
C ARG A 177 1.17 5.26 15.23
N ALA A 178 2.45 5.35 15.56
CA ALA A 178 2.92 6.26 16.61
C ALA A 178 2.59 7.73 16.29
N GLN A 179 2.72 8.14 15.02
CA GLN A 179 2.40 9.49 14.57
C GLN A 179 0.90 9.77 14.54
N THR A 180 0.10 8.78 14.14
CA THR A 180 -1.36 8.94 13.95
C THR A 180 -2.17 8.66 15.21
N GLY A 181 -1.56 8.13 16.27
CA GLY A 181 -2.22 7.81 17.52
C GLY A 181 -2.98 6.49 17.53
N VAL A 182 -2.86 5.66 16.48
CA VAL A 182 -3.46 4.31 16.44
C VAL A 182 -2.74 3.39 17.41
N LYS A 183 -3.48 2.89 18.40
CA LYS A 183 -2.97 2.00 19.45
C LYS A 183 -3.73 0.69 19.46
N PHE A 184 -2.99 -0.40 19.66
CA PHE A 184 -3.55 -1.73 19.88
C PHE A 184 -3.26 -2.19 21.31
N PRO A 185 -4.09 -3.06 21.88
CA PRO A 185 -3.87 -3.68 23.19
C PRO A 185 -2.56 -4.43 23.27
#